data_21e60e17b7bdef6a81a67900a1e7b165
#
_entry.id   21e60e17b7bdef6a81a67900a1e7b165
#
_cell.length_a   1.000
_cell.length_b   1.000
_cell.length_c   1.000
_cell.angle_alpha   90.00
_cell.angle_beta   90.00
_cell.angle_gamma   90.00
#
_symmetry.space_group_name_H-M   'P 1'
#
loop_
_entity.id
_entity.type
_entity.pdbx_description
1 polymer ?
#
loop_
_entity_poly.entity_id
_entity_poly.type
_entity_poly.pdbx_seq_one_letter_code
_entity_poly.pdbx_strand_id
1 'polypeptide(L)'
;MKPTLAMLAVVLTLFTEHAFASADDDVKAIFDRFVTAQNAHDVSAVRDMLWDSTNFLWVTRGTPIWGRDAALKRFETLYQGTWKLSPDTSNLRVVLLSDSTAQLFVPIMFNIGPPGQPAPDIPFLMNQTIVKTAAGWRIASILPIPLPAPATAPVK
;
A
#
# COMPACT_ATOMS: atom_id res chain seq x y z
N MET A 1 -20.07 44.00 -34.72
CA MET A 1 -20.74 43.60 -33.46
C MET A 1 -20.70 42.11 -33.31
N LYS A 2 -20.31 41.61 -32.13
CA LYS A 2 -19.99 40.23 -31.66
C LYS A 2 -18.62 39.73 -32.06
N PRO A 3 -17.77 39.49 -31.06
CA PRO A 3 -17.41 38.17 -30.70
C PRO A 3 -17.20 38.06 -29.17
N THR A 4 -17.79 37.10 -28.48
CA THR A 4 -17.34 36.68 -27.14
C THR A 4 -18.11 35.44 -26.72
N LEU A 5 -17.70 34.27 -27.16
CA LEU A 5 -18.18 33.01 -26.55
C LEU A 5 -17.28 31.79 -26.90
N ALA A 6 -15.97 31.92 -26.91
CA ALA A 6 -15.09 30.78 -27.22
C ALA A 6 -14.00 30.54 -26.18
N MET A 7 -14.01 31.18 -25.01
CA MET A 7 -12.87 31.13 -24.07
C MET A 7 -13.14 30.41 -22.73
N LEU A 8 -14.31 29.77 -22.58
CA LEU A 8 -14.66 29.14 -21.27
C LEU A 8 -14.52 27.61 -21.21
N ALA A 9 -14.27 26.96 -22.33
CA ALA A 9 -14.21 25.48 -22.37
C ALA A 9 -12.83 24.87 -22.14
N VAL A 10 -11.75 25.64 -22.27
CA VAL A 10 -10.37 25.11 -22.18
C VAL A 10 -9.85 25.03 -20.73
N VAL A 11 -10.42 25.79 -19.80
CA VAL A 11 -9.93 25.87 -18.42
C VAL A 11 -10.36 24.66 -17.56
N LEU A 12 -11.46 23.98 -17.92
CA LEU A 12 -12.02 22.91 -17.11
C LEU A 12 -11.27 21.55 -17.25
N THR A 13 -10.61 21.33 -18.38
CA THR A 13 -9.89 20.05 -18.64
C THR A 13 -8.52 19.97 -17.96
N LEU A 14 -7.87 21.08 -17.71
CA LEU A 14 -6.55 21.13 -17.06
C LEU A 14 -6.61 20.82 -15.56
N PHE A 15 -7.73 21.08 -14.89
CA PHE A 15 -7.86 20.83 -13.45
C PHE A 15 -8.04 19.35 -13.11
N THR A 16 -8.61 18.55 -14.01
CA THR A 16 -8.84 17.12 -13.74
C THR A 16 -7.54 16.30 -13.84
N GLU A 17 -6.69 16.57 -14.81
CA GLU A 17 -5.41 15.85 -14.96
C GLU A 17 -4.46 16.10 -13.79
N HIS A 18 -4.38 17.32 -13.28
CA HIS A 18 -3.56 17.65 -12.11
C HIS A 18 -4.08 16.99 -10.82
N ALA A 19 -5.40 16.85 -10.67
CA ALA A 19 -5.98 16.21 -9.49
C ALA A 19 -5.71 14.70 -9.46
N PHE A 20 -5.73 14.03 -10.60
CA PHE A 20 -5.41 12.59 -10.69
C PHE A 20 -3.91 12.33 -10.54
N ALA A 21 -3.04 13.14 -11.14
CA ALA A 21 -1.60 13.01 -10.95
C ALA A 21 -1.21 13.21 -9.48
N SER A 22 -1.80 14.20 -8.80
CA SER A 22 -1.60 14.43 -7.36
C SER A 22 -2.11 13.27 -6.50
N ALA A 23 -3.25 12.66 -6.85
CA ALA A 23 -3.80 11.53 -6.10
C ALA A 23 -2.93 10.27 -6.25
N ASP A 24 -2.39 10.00 -7.42
CA ASP A 24 -1.46 8.90 -7.68
C ASP A 24 -0.18 9.06 -6.84
N ASP A 25 0.40 10.27 -6.85
CA ASP A 25 1.60 10.59 -6.08
C ASP A 25 1.35 10.53 -4.57
N ASP A 26 0.19 10.99 -4.09
CA ASP A 26 -0.20 10.89 -2.68
C ASP A 26 -0.32 9.43 -2.23
N VAL A 27 -0.90 8.56 -3.08
CA VAL A 27 -1.03 7.12 -2.82
C VAL A 27 0.34 6.44 -2.79
N LYS A 28 1.24 6.77 -3.68
CA LYS A 28 2.64 6.28 -3.65
C LYS A 28 3.35 6.75 -2.39
N ALA A 29 3.20 8.02 -2.03
CA ALA A 29 3.84 8.60 -0.85
C ALA A 29 3.37 7.95 0.46
N ILE A 30 2.08 7.59 0.60
CA ILE A 30 1.63 6.87 1.80
C ILE A 30 2.20 5.46 1.85
N PHE A 31 2.32 4.77 0.71
CA PHE A 31 2.94 3.45 0.63
C PHE A 31 4.42 3.50 1.04
N ASP A 32 5.20 4.45 0.53
CA ASP A 32 6.62 4.59 0.86
C ASP A 32 6.83 4.88 2.36
N ARG A 33 6.00 5.74 2.94
CA ARG A 33 6.02 5.99 4.40
C ARG A 33 5.64 4.74 5.18
N PHE A 34 4.66 3.98 4.70
CA PHE A 34 4.23 2.75 5.34
C PHE A 34 5.36 1.70 5.34
N VAL A 35 6.06 1.49 4.23
CA VAL A 35 7.23 0.60 4.16
C VAL A 35 8.34 1.07 5.09
N THR A 36 8.62 2.37 5.12
CA THR A 36 9.62 2.96 6.01
C THR A 36 9.29 2.70 7.48
N ALA A 37 8.07 2.95 7.91
CA ALA A 37 7.61 2.70 9.27
C ALA A 37 7.64 1.22 9.65
N GLN A 38 7.23 0.34 8.72
CA GLN A 38 7.30 -1.11 8.89
C GLN A 38 8.75 -1.58 9.11
N ASN A 39 9.68 -1.08 8.31
CA ASN A 39 11.10 -1.43 8.41
C ASN A 39 11.78 -0.84 9.66
N ALA A 40 11.24 0.25 10.19
CA ALA A 40 11.66 0.84 11.45
C ALA A 40 10.99 0.19 12.68
N HIS A 41 10.04 -0.74 12.49
CA HIS A 41 9.21 -1.34 13.54
C HIS A 41 8.41 -0.28 14.34
N ASP A 42 8.09 0.84 13.70
CA ASP A 42 7.36 1.95 14.32
C ASP A 42 5.84 1.75 14.20
N VAL A 43 5.26 1.10 15.22
CA VAL A 43 3.82 0.81 15.28
C VAL A 43 3.00 2.09 15.32
N SER A 44 3.51 3.17 15.95
CA SER A 44 2.80 4.45 16.02
C SER A 44 2.68 5.10 14.66
N ALA A 45 3.77 5.15 13.89
CA ALA A 45 3.76 5.65 12.51
C ALA A 45 2.88 4.79 11.60
N VAL A 46 2.91 3.45 11.78
CA VAL A 46 2.00 2.54 11.04
C VAL A 46 0.54 2.86 11.37
N ARG A 47 0.18 3.07 12.63
CA ARG A 47 -1.18 3.43 13.07
C ARG A 47 -1.72 4.63 12.29
N ASP A 48 -0.91 5.67 12.10
CA ASP A 48 -1.32 6.92 11.47
C ASP A 48 -1.61 6.76 9.97
N MET A 49 -1.13 5.69 9.37
CA MET A 49 -1.34 5.40 7.95
C MET A 49 -2.47 4.41 7.70
N LEU A 50 -2.90 3.64 8.69
CA LEU A 50 -4.01 2.71 8.54
C LEU A 50 -5.35 3.43 8.71
N TRP A 51 -6.35 2.98 7.95
CA TRP A 51 -7.72 3.45 8.09
C TRP A 51 -8.27 3.11 9.47
N ASP A 52 -8.75 4.12 10.19
CA ASP A 52 -9.37 3.96 11.50
C ASP A 52 -10.78 3.41 11.36
N SER A 53 -10.87 2.11 11.23
CA SER A 53 -12.14 1.41 11.00
C SER A 53 -12.07 -0.03 11.50
N THR A 54 -13.19 -0.51 11.99
CA THR A 54 -13.40 -1.94 12.26
C THR A 54 -13.44 -2.78 10.97
N ASN A 55 -13.62 -2.14 9.81
CA ASN A 55 -13.59 -2.76 8.49
C ASN A 55 -12.19 -2.77 7.84
N PHE A 56 -11.17 -2.23 8.51
CA PHE A 56 -9.79 -2.44 8.04
C PHE A 56 -9.51 -3.93 7.94
N LEU A 57 -8.88 -4.37 6.84
CA LEU A 57 -8.57 -5.78 6.61
C LEU A 57 -7.08 -5.99 6.35
N TRP A 58 -6.48 -6.87 7.13
CA TRP A 58 -5.18 -7.45 6.79
C TRP A 58 -5.30 -8.96 6.69
N VAL A 59 -4.95 -9.54 5.53
CA VAL A 59 -4.84 -11.00 5.39
C VAL A 59 -3.38 -11.39 5.55
N THR A 60 -3.10 -12.24 6.53
CA THR A 60 -1.75 -12.76 6.78
C THR A 60 -1.79 -14.27 6.86
N ARG A 61 -1.00 -14.96 6.03
CA ARG A 61 -0.96 -16.44 5.95
C ARG A 61 -2.36 -17.06 5.80
N GLY A 62 -3.22 -16.44 4.99
CA GLY A 62 -4.59 -16.88 4.75
C GLY A 62 -5.58 -16.56 5.88
N THR A 63 -5.15 -15.92 6.96
CA THR A 63 -6.02 -15.55 8.09
C THR A 63 -6.39 -14.07 8.00
N PRO A 64 -7.68 -13.71 7.97
CA PRO A 64 -8.11 -12.33 8.00
C PRO A 64 -8.02 -11.75 9.41
N ILE A 65 -7.47 -10.56 9.52
CA ILE A 65 -7.44 -9.74 10.73
C ILE A 65 -8.29 -8.51 10.44
N TRP A 66 -9.39 -8.38 11.13
CA TRP A 66 -10.31 -7.26 10.99
C TRP A 66 -10.09 -6.20 12.06
N GLY A 67 -10.17 -4.95 11.64
CA GLY A 67 -9.99 -3.78 12.48
C GLY A 67 -8.53 -3.34 12.64
N ARG A 68 -8.34 -2.02 12.64
CA ARG A 68 -7.00 -1.41 12.77
C ARG A 68 -6.27 -1.85 14.04
N ASP A 69 -6.94 -1.84 15.18
CA ASP A 69 -6.28 -2.12 16.47
C ASP A 69 -5.83 -3.57 16.60
N ALA A 70 -6.59 -4.53 16.04
CA ALA A 70 -6.18 -5.93 15.97
C ALA A 70 -4.94 -6.10 15.07
N ALA A 71 -4.89 -5.38 13.94
CA ALA A 71 -3.73 -5.38 13.06
C ALA A 71 -2.48 -4.79 13.75
N LEU A 72 -2.62 -3.69 14.48
CA LEU A 72 -1.51 -3.07 15.21
C LEU A 72 -0.94 -4.01 16.28
N LYS A 73 -1.79 -4.67 17.05
CA LYS A 73 -1.36 -5.72 17.99
C LYS A 73 -0.57 -6.82 17.30
N ARG A 74 -0.97 -7.22 16.10
CA ARG A 74 -0.26 -8.23 15.33
C ARG A 74 1.11 -7.72 14.85
N PHE A 75 1.21 -6.47 14.40
CA PHE A 75 2.50 -5.86 14.06
C PHE A 75 3.44 -5.80 15.27
N GLU A 76 2.98 -5.37 16.43
CA GLU A 76 3.78 -5.37 17.67
C GLU A 76 4.41 -6.74 17.96
N THR A 77 3.65 -7.82 17.76
CA THR A 77 4.15 -9.18 17.94
C THR A 77 5.20 -9.56 16.89
N LEU A 78 4.96 -9.20 15.61
CA LEU A 78 5.85 -9.57 14.50
C LEU A 78 7.16 -8.78 14.55
N TYR A 79 7.14 -7.55 15.02
CA TYR A 79 8.33 -6.69 15.16
C TYR A 79 9.31 -7.14 16.25
N GLN A 80 8.95 -8.15 17.07
CA GLN A 80 9.89 -8.78 17.98
C GLN A 80 10.91 -9.68 17.25
N GLY A 81 10.61 -10.08 16.01
CA GLY A 81 11.48 -10.87 15.15
C GLY A 81 12.08 -10.06 14.01
N THR A 82 12.58 -10.76 13.00
CA THR A 82 13.00 -10.14 11.75
C THR A 82 11.76 -9.74 10.95
N TRP A 83 11.69 -8.47 10.58
CA TRP A 83 10.64 -7.93 9.73
C TRP A 83 11.24 -6.87 8.82
N LYS A 84 11.38 -7.20 7.53
CA LYS A 84 11.90 -6.28 6.52
C LYS A 84 11.13 -6.43 5.22
N LEU A 85 10.74 -5.31 4.66
CA LEU A 85 10.03 -5.17 3.39
C LEU A 85 10.94 -4.48 2.37
N SER A 86 11.05 -5.07 1.19
CA SER A 86 11.85 -4.52 0.08
C SER A 86 10.99 -4.50 -1.19
N PRO A 87 10.21 -3.43 -1.43
CA PRO A 87 9.37 -3.31 -2.61
C PRO A 87 10.18 -3.00 -3.86
N ASP A 88 9.76 -3.56 -5.00
CA ASP A 88 10.21 -3.13 -6.33
C ASP A 88 9.36 -1.95 -6.80
N THR A 89 9.75 -0.75 -6.40
CA THR A 89 9.01 0.49 -6.70
C THR A 89 9.00 0.82 -8.19
N SER A 90 9.91 0.26 -9.00
CA SER A 90 9.91 0.45 -10.46
C SER A 90 8.70 -0.25 -11.12
N ASN A 91 8.15 -1.26 -10.46
CA ASN A 91 6.97 -2.01 -10.88
C ASN A 91 5.73 -1.73 -10.02
N LEU A 92 5.76 -0.65 -9.21
CA LEU A 92 4.61 -0.20 -8.46
C LEU A 92 3.56 0.39 -9.40
N ARG A 93 2.30 -0.03 -9.22
CA ARG A 93 1.15 0.50 -9.96
C ARG A 93 0.07 0.96 -9.02
N VAL A 94 -0.43 2.15 -9.27
CA VAL A 94 -1.64 2.69 -8.64
C VAL A 94 -2.77 2.67 -9.65
N VAL A 95 -3.96 2.27 -9.23
CA VAL A 95 -5.19 2.34 -10.01
C VAL A 95 -6.21 3.13 -9.22
N LEU A 96 -6.52 4.34 -9.66
CA LEU A 96 -7.58 5.15 -9.06
C LEU A 96 -8.94 4.57 -9.48
N LEU A 97 -9.70 4.08 -8.52
CA LEU A 97 -11.05 3.53 -8.75
C LEU A 97 -12.11 4.63 -8.67
N SER A 98 -11.83 5.69 -7.90
CA SER A 98 -12.63 6.91 -7.77
C SER A 98 -11.76 8.04 -7.21
N ASP A 99 -12.32 9.21 -7.00
CA ASP A 99 -11.65 10.37 -6.36
C ASP A 99 -11.22 10.09 -4.90
N SER A 100 -11.75 9.02 -4.30
CA SER A 100 -11.53 8.68 -2.89
C SER A 100 -11.08 7.25 -2.65
N THR A 101 -10.84 6.46 -3.70
CA THR A 101 -10.44 5.05 -3.56
C THR A 101 -9.41 4.69 -4.61
N ALA A 102 -8.33 4.06 -4.17
CA ALA A 102 -7.28 3.55 -5.03
C ALA A 102 -6.94 2.09 -4.68
N GLN A 103 -6.42 1.37 -5.66
CA GLN A 103 -5.69 0.12 -5.44
C GLN A 103 -4.22 0.33 -5.80
N LEU A 104 -3.35 -0.26 -4.97
CA LEU A 104 -1.92 -0.27 -5.20
C LEU A 104 -1.45 -1.72 -5.32
N PHE A 105 -0.61 -1.97 -6.33
CA PHE A 105 0.04 -3.25 -6.58
C PHE A 105 1.54 -3.03 -6.67
N VAL A 106 2.32 -3.86 -5.98
CA VAL A 106 3.78 -3.81 -6.07
C VAL A 106 4.38 -5.18 -5.76
N PRO A 107 5.31 -5.70 -6.61
CA PRO A 107 6.15 -6.82 -6.23
C PRO A 107 7.00 -6.43 -5.02
N ILE A 108 7.07 -7.32 -4.04
CA ILE A 108 7.76 -7.01 -2.79
C ILE A 108 8.41 -8.26 -2.21
N MET A 109 9.62 -8.12 -1.73
CA MET A 109 10.30 -9.16 -0.99
C MET A 109 10.07 -8.96 0.51
N PHE A 110 9.62 -10.00 1.18
CA PHE A 110 9.50 -10.06 2.63
C PHE A 110 10.64 -10.90 3.20
N ASN A 111 11.42 -10.33 4.11
CA ASN A 111 12.35 -11.05 4.94
C ASN A 111 11.79 -11.09 6.36
N ILE A 112 11.15 -12.20 6.72
CA ILE A 112 10.35 -12.33 7.96
C ILE A 112 10.70 -13.64 8.67
N GLY A 113 11.02 -13.53 9.96
CA GLY A 113 11.30 -14.69 10.81
C GLY A 113 11.06 -14.43 12.28
N PRO A 114 10.83 -15.48 13.07
CA PRO A 114 10.74 -15.36 14.53
C PRO A 114 12.07 -14.86 15.13
N PRO A 115 12.06 -14.33 16.36
CA PRO A 115 13.27 -13.89 17.02
C PRO A 115 14.32 -15.01 17.09
N GLY A 116 15.57 -14.69 16.71
CA GLY A 116 16.70 -15.62 16.78
C GLY A 116 16.68 -16.77 15.77
N GLN A 117 15.78 -16.73 14.78
CA GLN A 117 15.71 -17.76 13.73
C GLN A 117 16.03 -17.15 12.35
N PRO A 118 16.45 -17.98 11.38
CA PRO A 118 16.64 -17.52 10.00
C PRO A 118 15.34 -16.92 9.43
N ALA A 119 15.50 -15.82 8.72
CA ALA A 119 14.41 -15.13 8.04
C ALA A 119 14.63 -15.25 6.52
N PRO A 120 13.95 -16.17 5.83
CA PRO A 120 14.07 -16.32 4.39
C PRO A 120 13.43 -15.13 3.67
N ASP A 121 13.94 -14.84 2.48
CA ASP A 121 13.31 -13.92 1.55
C ASP A 121 12.15 -14.61 0.83
N ILE A 122 10.95 -14.04 0.95
CA ILE A 122 9.74 -14.59 0.38
C ILE A 122 9.11 -13.54 -0.56
N PRO A 123 8.96 -13.86 -1.86
CA PRO A 123 8.36 -12.92 -2.80
C PRO A 123 6.84 -12.91 -2.69
N PHE A 124 6.28 -11.69 -2.72
CA PHE A 124 4.83 -11.44 -2.77
C PHE A 124 4.48 -10.42 -3.84
N LEU A 125 3.24 -10.45 -4.29
CA LEU A 125 2.58 -9.30 -4.87
C LEU A 125 1.75 -8.65 -3.78
N MET A 126 2.16 -7.46 -3.33
CA MET A 126 1.37 -6.67 -2.39
C MET A 126 0.20 -6.05 -3.13
N ASN A 127 -1.00 -6.25 -2.61
CA ASN A 127 -2.20 -5.53 -2.99
C ASN A 127 -2.71 -4.75 -1.78
N GLN A 128 -2.99 -3.47 -1.96
CA GLN A 128 -3.58 -2.61 -0.94
C GLN A 128 -4.74 -1.83 -1.52
N THR A 129 -5.84 -1.73 -0.76
CA THR A 129 -6.87 -0.74 -1.00
C THR A 129 -6.58 0.48 -0.13
N ILE A 130 -6.62 1.66 -0.75
CA ILE A 130 -6.30 2.92 -0.10
C ILE A 130 -7.51 3.84 -0.27
N VAL A 131 -7.97 4.45 0.82
CA VAL A 131 -9.15 5.30 0.85
C VAL A 131 -8.80 6.71 1.31
N LYS A 132 -9.45 7.71 0.72
CA LYS A 132 -9.30 9.11 1.12
C LYS A 132 -10.27 9.42 2.25
N THR A 133 -9.75 9.93 3.35
CA THR A 133 -10.49 10.35 4.53
C THR A 133 -10.33 11.86 4.73
N ALA A 134 -11.01 12.44 5.72
CA ALA A 134 -10.77 13.84 6.11
C ALA A 134 -9.32 14.11 6.53
N ALA A 135 -8.60 13.09 7.01
CA ALA A 135 -7.19 13.16 7.39
C ALA A 135 -6.22 12.77 6.26
N GLY A 136 -6.69 12.70 5.00
CA GLY A 136 -5.93 12.30 3.82
C GLY A 136 -6.08 10.80 3.50
N TRP A 137 -5.21 10.30 2.61
CA TRP A 137 -5.23 8.91 2.19
C TRP A 137 -4.83 7.96 3.33
N ARG A 138 -5.50 6.81 3.44
CA ARG A 138 -5.27 5.78 4.45
C ARG A 138 -5.35 4.39 3.83
N ILE A 139 -4.50 3.48 4.28
CA ILE A 139 -4.51 2.08 3.87
C ILE A 139 -5.71 1.40 4.52
N ALA A 140 -6.64 0.89 3.71
CA ALA A 140 -7.86 0.22 4.15
C ALA A 140 -7.72 -1.30 4.12
N SER A 141 -6.85 -1.84 3.26
CA SER A 141 -6.53 -3.27 3.28
C SER A 141 -5.06 -3.56 2.95
N ILE A 142 -4.56 -4.68 3.47
CA ILE A 142 -3.23 -5.23 3.20
C ILE A 142 -3.40 -6.69 2.82
N LEU A 143 -3.16 -7.01 1.55
CA LEU A 143 -3.37 -8.34 0.97
C LEU A 143 -2.10 -8.82 0.27
N PRO A 144 -1.10 -9.35 0.99
CA PRO A 144 0.08 -9.94 0.36
C PRO A 144 -0.29 -11.27 -0.28
N ILE A 145 -0.13 -11.36 -1.59
CA ILE A 145 -0.39 -12.54 -2.40
C ILE A 145 0.94 -13.26 -2.61
N PRO A 146 1.11 -14.49 -2.11
CA PRO A 146 2.35 -15.24 -2.32
C PRO A 146 2.60 -15.47 -3.82
N LEU A 147 3.82 -15.20 -4.27
CA LEU A 147 4.23 -15.58 -5.62
C LEU A 147 4.79 -17.02 -5.61
N PRO A 148 4.57 -17.78 -6.69
CA PRO A 148 5.19 -19.09 -6.79
C PRO A 148 6.72 -18.95 -6.75
N ALA A 149 7.39 -19.89 -6.06
CA ALA A 149 8.84 -19.95 -6.12
C ALA A 149 9.28 -20.07 -7.60
N PRO A 150 10.41 -19.45 -8.00
CA PRO A 150 10.95 -19.67 -9.33
C PRO A 150 11.09 -21.17 -9.59
N ALA A 151 10.59 -21.64 -10.74
CA ALA A 151 10.76 -23.02 -11.11
C ALA A 151 12.26 -23.35 -11.09
N THR A 152 12.68 -24.29 -10.26
CA THR A 152 14.05 -24.78 -10.28
C THR A 152 14.29 -25.39 -11.67
N ALA A 153 15.27 -24.83 -12.37
CA ALA A 153 15.65 -25.39 -13.69
C ALA A 153 15.95 -26.88 -13.49
N PRO A 154 15.47 -27.76 -14.40
CA PRO A 154 15.78 -29.17 -14.28
C PRO A 154 17.30 -29.35 -14.29
N VAL A 155 17.81 -30.01 -13.25
CA VAL A 155 19.21 -30.42 -13.20
C VAL A 155 19.42 -31.38 -14.39
N LYS A 156 20.29 -30.97 -15.33
CA LYS A 156 20.71 -31.82 -16.45
C LYS A 156 21.69 -32.87 -15.97
#